data_267b92936aa82f50545223b886dc5f11
#
_entry.id   267b92936aa82f50545223b886dc5f11
#
_cell.length_a   1.000
_cell.length_b   1.000
_cell.length_c   1.000
_cell.angle_alpha   90.00
_cell.angle_beta   90.00
_cell.angle_gamma   90.00
#
_symmetry.space_group_name_H-M   'P 1'
#
loop_
_entity.id
_entity.type
_entity.pdbx_description
1 polymer ?
#
loop_
_entity_poly.entity_id
_entity_poly.type
_entity_poly.pdbx_seq_one_letter_code
_entity_poly.pdbx_strand_id
1 'polypeptide(L)'
;DDWGQHVASHPIFASAFHATNAPYPAQHPRANGIPAYSGVCGHEFVDFASWPDDLQGGFVKVRYKPTNRVEFHRWVEHGDHFREEFQFNLIFSTNLSFIPVDLRYGPRGAMYVCDWYNPVKGHAQYSLRDPRRDRKSGRIWRIVPKDAPLQDPPKIAGASIASLLNLLKRREYRYRYWAKRELRDRNHEEVRRELDTWTANLDSGDKRFRHHQLEALWTYRGIDSANPGLLK
;
A
#
# COMPACT_ATOMS: atom_id res chain seq x y z
N ASP A 1 -9.27 4.68 2.73
CA ASP A 1 -9.85 5.14 3.99
C ASP A 1 -8.77 5.19 5.05
N ASP A 2 -8.36 6.40 5.45
CA ASP A 2 -7.27 6.65 6.39
C ASP A 2 -7.52 5.99 7.76
N TRP A 3 -8.75 5.85 8.13
CA TRP A 3 -9.13 5.24 9.41
C TRP A 3 -8.77 3.76 9.47
N GLY A 4 -9.04 2.99 8.42
CA GLY A 4 -8.62 1.59 8.34
C GLY A 4 -7.10 1.44 8.37
N GLN A 5 -6.38 2.33 7.71
CA GLN A 5 -4.92 2.35 7.75
C GLN A 5 -4.38 2.66 9.14
N HIS A 6 -4.97 3.60 9.86
CA HIS A 6 -4.57 3.91 11.23
C HIS A 6 -4.79 2.73 12.17
N VAL A 7 -5.89 2.05 12.06
CA VAL A 7 -6.17 0.87 12.89
C VAL A 7 -5.18 -0.25 12.62
N ALA A 8 -4.89 -0.54 11.36
CA ALA A 8 -3.98 -1.63 10.99
C ALA A 8 -2.51 -1.30 11.25
N SER A 9 -2.07 -0.07 10.94
CA SER A 9 -0.66 0.30 10.98
C SER A 9 -0.26 1.11 12.21
N HIS A 10 -1.22 1.57 13.00
CA HIS A 10 -0.98 2.41 14.16
C HIS A 10 -1.85 1.98 15.35
N PRO A 11 -1.61 0.78 15.90
CA PRO A 11 -2.45 0.23 16.98
C PRO A 11 -2.54 1.15 18.20
N ILE A 12 -1.51 1.94 18.45
CA ILE A 12 -1.46 2.89 19.55
C ILE A 12 -2.31 4.12 19.36
N PHE A 13 -2.40 4.61 18.16
CA PHE A 13 -3.33 5.67 17.86
C PHE A 13 -4.76 5.25 18.26
N ALA A 14 -5.16 4.06 17.82
CA ALA A 14 -6.43 3.47 18.23
C ALA A 14 -6.53 3.31 19.75
N SER A 15 -5.50 2.81 20.41
CA SER A 15 -5.45 2.66 21.88
C SER A 15 -5.49 3.99 22.61
N ALA A 16 -4.81 5.01 22.11
CA ALA A 16 -4.78 6.34 22.74
C ALA A 16 -6.15 7.03 22.65
N PHE A 17 -6.84 6.91 21.55
CA PHE A 17 -8.18 7.47 21.37
C PHE A 17 -9.27 6.75 22.16
N HIS A 18 -9.09 5.46 22.37
CA HIS A 18 -10.07 4.57 22.96
C HIS A 18 -9.59 3.88 24.23
N ALA A 19 -8.53 4.42 24.84
CA ALA A 19 -7.89 3.85 26.03
C ALA A 19 -8.83 3.72 27.24
N THR A 20 -9.95 4.41 27.22
CA THR A 20 -10.98 4.31 28.27
C THR A 20 -11.91 3.10 28.09
N ASN A 21 -11.87 2.43 26.94
CA ASN A 21 -12.71 1.27 26.66
C ASN A 21 -11.91 -0.03 26.80
N ALA A 22 -12.12 -0.77 27.84
CA ALA A 22 -11.43 -2.00 28.18
C ALA A 22 -11.38 -3.07 27.05
N PRO A 23 -12.41 -3.27 26.21
CA PRO A 23 -12.34 -4.24 25.11
C PRO A 23 -11.47 -3.80 23.92
N TYR A 24 -11.13 -2.55 23.84
CA TYR A 24 -10.44 -2.00 22.66
C TYR A 24 -9.04 -2.58 22.37
N PRO A 25 -8.18 -2.84 23.38
CA PRO A 25 -6.88 -3.48 23.14
C PRO A 25 -6.98 -4.88 22.54
N ALA A 26 -8.07 -5.59 22.78
CA ALA A 26 -8.30 -6.91 22.20
C ALA A 26 -8.74 -6.82 20.72
N GLN A 27 -9.41 -5.74 20.34
CA GLN A 27 -9.85 -5.48 18.96
C GLN A 27 -8.73 -4.95 18.08
N HIS A 28 -7.72 -4.33 18.67
CA HIS A 28 -6.58 -3.71 17.98
C HIS A 28 -5.27 -4.29 18.52
N PRO A 29 -4.89 -5.49 18.11
CA PRO A 29 -3.68 -6.13 18.61
C PRO A 29 -2.45 -5.28 18.29
N ARG A 30 -1.53 -5.22 19.24
CA ARG A 30 -0.28 -4.50 19.07
C ARG A 30 0.62 -5.22 18.07
N ALA A 31 1.33 -4.46 17.25
CA ALA A 31 2.40 -5.02 16.44
C ALA A 31 3.52 -5.53 17.33
N ASN A 32 3.88 -6.80 17.17
CA ASN A 32 4.90 -7.44 18.01
C ASN A 32 6.25 -6.75 17.92
N GLY A 33 6.89 -6.52 19.06
CA GLY A 33 8.28 -6.08 19.18
C GLY A 33 8.56 -4.62 18.82
N ILE A 34 7.53 -3.80 18.56
CA ILE A 34 7.71 -2.42 18.16
C ILE A 34 7.22 -1.46 19.24
N PRO A 35 8.05 -0.49 19.61
CA PRO A 35 7.61 0.54 20.55
C PRO A 35 6.37 1.25 20.04
N ALA A 36 5.45 1.29 20.91
CA ALA A 36 4.11 1.75 20.68
C ALA A 36 3.98 3.23 20.29
N TYR A 37 5.02 4.02 20.30
CA TYR A 37 4.97 5.49 20.19
C TYR A 37 5.42 6.07 18.85
N SER A 38 5.76 5.22 17.87
CA SER A 38 6.22 5.77 16.60
C SER A 38 5.05 6.02 15.66
N GLY A 39 4.95 7.25 15.18
CA GLY A 39 4.02 7.59 14.11
C GLY A 39 4.32 6.77 12.86
N VAL A 40 3.27 6.27 12.25
CA VAL A 40 3.32 5.61 10.95
C VAL A 40 2.62 6.51 9.95
N CYS A 41 3.23 6.71 8.79
CA CYS A 41 2.67 7.55 7.73
C CYS A 41 2.45 6.72 6.46
N GLY A 42 3.48 6.62 5.61
CA GLY A 42 3.39 5.86 4.37
C GLY A 42 3.54 4.35 4.56
N HIS A 43 2.84 3.60 3.73
CA HIS A 43 2.97 2.15 3.65
C HIS A 43 2.57 1.62 2.27
N GLU A 44 3.07 0.44 1.92
CA GLU A 44 2.77 -0.26 0.66
C GLU A 44 2.93 -1.77 0.84
N PHE A 45 2.22 -2.54 0.01
CA PHE A 45 2.49 -3.97 -0.14
C PHE A 45 3.58 -4.21 -1.19
N VAL A 46 4.43 -5.19 -0.94
CA VAL A 46 5.45 -5.63 -1.90
C VAL A 46 4.81 -6.58 -2.90
N ASP A 47 4.54 -6.10 -4.11
CA ASP A 47 3.85 -6.86 -5.15
C ASP A 47 4.51 -6.80 -6.53
N PHE A 48 5.57 -6.03 -6.69
CA PHE A 48 6.35 -5.98 -7.93
C PHE A 48 7.26 -7.18 -8.06
N ALA A 49 7.21 -7.87 -9.21
CA ALA A 49 8.00 -9.08 -9.48
C ALA A 49 9.51 -8.86 -9.49
N SER A 50 9.98 -7.61 -9.59
CA SER A 50 11.40 -7.25 -9.44
C SER A 50 11.92 -7.36 -8.00
N TRP A 51 11.03 -7.46 -7.01
CA TRP A 51 11.42 -7.65 -5.61
C TRP A 51 11.55 -9.14 -5.29
N PRO A 52 12.45 -9.50 -4.35
CA PRO A 52 12.68 -10.89 -3.96
C PRO A 52 11.39 -11.63 -3.57
N ASP A 53 11.34 -12.92 -3.89
CA ASP A 53 10.15 -13.74 -3.66
C ASP A 53 9.79 -13.87 -2.17
N ASP A 54 10.80 -13.88 -1.31
CA ASP A 54 10.64 -13.91 0.14
C ASP A 54 10.07 -12.59 0.71
N LEU A 55 10.00 -11.52 -0.07
CA LEU A 55 9.35 -10.27 0.32
C LEU A 55 7.94 -10.12 -0.25
N GLN A 56 7.57 -10.93 -1.24
CA GLN A 56 6.29 -10.79 -1.93
C GLN A 56 5.09 -10.96 -0.99
N GLY A 57 4.08 -10.08 -1.17
CA GLY A 57 2.89 -10.03 -0.32
C GLY A 57 3.16 -9.47 1.08
N GLY A 58 4.40 -9.10 1.37
CA GLY A 58 4.73 -8.42 2.62
C GLY A 58 4.31 -6.96 2.60
N PHE A 59 4.42 -6.32 3.75
CA PHE A 59 3.97 -4.98 4.02
C PHE A 59 5.12 -4.12 4.52
N VAL A 60 5.39 -3.01 3.84
CA VAL A 60 6.41 -2.05 4.24
C VAL A 60 5.76 -0.79 4.77
N LYS A 61 6.29 -0.27 5.86
CA LYS A 61 5.81 0.97 6.46
C LYS A 61 6.94 1.83 7.01
N VAL A 62 6.75 3.14 6.95
CA VAL A 62 7.70 4.09 7.49
C VAL A 62 7.48 4.30 8.98
N ARG A 63 8.59 4.43 9.70
CA ARG A 63 8.62 4.83 11.12
C ARG A 63 9.45 6.09 11.26
N TYR A 64 8.80 7.22 11.45
CA TYR A 64 9.53 8.47 11.54
C TYR A 64 9.94 8.84 12.96
N LYS A 65 9.25 8.34 13.99
CA LYS A 65 9.51 8.68 15.40
C LYS A 65 9.12 7.51 16.31
N PRO A 66 9.97 7.11 17.30
CA PRO A 66 11.31 7.61 17.59
C PRO A 66 12.42 6.98 16.73
N THR A 67 12.11 6.12 15.81
CA THR A 67 13.02 5.15 15.22
C THR A 67 13.18 5.28 13.71
N ASN A 68 13.57 6.30 13.15
CA ASN A 68 14.00 6.59 11.77
C ASN A 68 14.27 5.38 10.88
N ARG A 69 13.23 4.64 10.48
CA ARG A 69 13.38 3.41 9.70
C ARG A 69 12.16 3.11 8.82
N VAL A 70 12.36 2.25 7.85
CA VAL A 70 11.32 1.57 7.08
C VAL A 70 11.33 0.13 7.50
N GLU A 71 10.19 -0.35 7.96
CA GLU A 71 10.01 -1.71 8.47
C GLU A 71 9.33 -2.60 7.46
N PHE A 72 9.70 -3.88 7.46
CA PHE A 72 9.04 -4.93 6.71
C PHE A 72 8.26 -5.82 7.68
N HIS A 73 7.01 -6.09 7.34
CA HIS A 73 6.06 -6.87 8.12
C HIS A 73 5.38 -7.93 7.27
N ARG A 74 4.83 -8.95 7.94
CA ARG A 74 3.90 -9.91 7.36
C ARG A 74 2.51 -9.71 7.96
N TRP A 75 1.51 -9.87 7.12
CA TRP A 75 0.13 -10.08 7.56
C TRP A 75 -0.10 -11.57 7.60
N VAL A 76 -0.31 -12.11 8.79
CA VAL A 76 -0.53 -13.55 9.03
C VAL A 76 -1.99 -13.75 9.37
N GLU A 77 -2.64 -14.66 8.66
CA GLU A 77 -4.03 -15.03 8.89
C GLU A 77 -4.16 -15.89 10.15
N HIS A 78 -5.06 -15.51 11.05
CA HIS A 78 -5.40 -16.20 12.27
C HIS A 78 -6.92 -16.41 12.35
N GLY A 79 -7.42 -17.39 11.62
CA GLY A 79 -8.85 -17.70 11.61
C GLY A 79 -9.71 -16.55 11.08
N ASP A 80 -10.26 -15.75 11.96
CA ASP A 80 -11.18 -14.65 11.66
C ASP A 80 -10.53 -13.26 11.54
N HIS A 81 -9.21 -13.17 11.74
CA HIS A 81 -8.48 -11.91 11.70
C HIS A 81 -7.08 -12.05 11.13
N PHE A 82 -6.46 -10.93 10.81
CA PHE A 82 -5.05 -10.87 10.44
C PHE A 82 -4.23 -10.26 11.58
N ARG A 83 -3.03 -10.79 11.77
CA ARG A 83 -2.03 -10.24 12.67
C ARG A 83 -0.88 -9.65 11.87
N GLU A 84 -0.48 -8.44 12.21
CA GLU A 84 0.72 -7.81 11.67
C GLU A 84 1.94 -8.27 12.47
N GLU A 85 2.92 -8.87 11.80
CA GLU A 85 4.14 -9.37 12.41
C GLU A 85 5.37 -8.68 11.83
N PHE A 86 6.12 -8.00 12.71
CA PHE A 86 7.40 -7.40 12.34
C PHE A 86 8.41 -8.49 11.96
N GLN A 87 9.14 -8.28 10.86
CA GLN A 87 10.18 -9.17 10.41
C GLN A 87 11.56 -8.53 10.59
N PHE A 88 11.81 -7.40 9.94
CA PHE A 88 13.09 -6.71 10.01
C PHE A 88 12.98 -5.25 9.55
N ASN A 89 14.06 -4.48 9.76
CA ASN A 89 14.19 -3.14 9.23
C ASN A 89 14.71 -3.21 7.79
N LEU A 90 13.88 -2.86 6.81
CA LEU A 90 14.27 -2.79 5.41
C LEU A 90 15.28 -1.66 5.19
N ILE A 91 15.07 -0.52 5.84
CA ILE A 91 15.97 0.62 5.84
C ILE A 91 16.12 1.10 7.28
N PHE A 92 17.36 1.38 7.66
CA PHE A 92 17.67 1.98 8.96
C PHE A 92 18.74 3.05 8.79
N SER A 93 18.60 4.17 9.48
CA SER A 93 19.60 5.24 9.50
C SER A 93 19.97 5.63 10.92
N THR A 94 21.25 5.74 11.18
CA THR A 94 21.79 6.34 12.41
C THR A 94 21.71 7.86 12.41
N ASN A 95 21.48 8.47 11.24
CA ASN A 95 21.26 9.91 11.14
C ASN A 95 19.88 10.27 11.67
N LEU A 96 19.84 10.95 12.81
CA LEU A 96 18.61 11.35 13.47
C LEU A 96 17.75 12.34 12.67
N SER A 97 18.31 12.95 11.63
CA SER A 97 17.57 13.82 10.72
C SER A 97 16.83 13.05 9.61
N PHE A 98 17.13 11.76 9.42
CA PHE A 98 16.37 10.91 8.52
C PHE A 98 14.97 10.69 9.06
N ILE A 99 13.96 11.20 8.35
CA ILE A 99 12.56 11.08 8.73
C ILE A 99 11.76 10.60 7.52
N PRO A 100 11.64 9.28 7.33
CA PRO A 100 10.78 8.77 6.30
C PRO A 100 9.32 9.07 6.64
N VAL A 101 8.60 9.74 5.73
CA VAL A 101 7.21 10.18 5.95
C VAL A 101 6.24 9.52 4.97
N ASP A 102 6.70 9.10 3.82
CA ASP A 102 5.90 8.34 2.86
C ASP A 102 6.80 7.41 2.04
N LEU A 103 6.18 6.38 1.48
CA LEU A 103 6.82 5.50 0.51
C LEU A 103 5.82 5.05 -0.54
N ARG A 104 6.28 4.91 -1.79
CA ARG A 104 5.46 4.45 -2.91
C ARG A 104 6.31 3.68 -3.92
N TYR A 105 5.68 2.71 -4.56
CA TYR A 105 6.28 2.11 -5.74
C TYR A 105 6.06 2.98 -6.97
N GLY A 106 7.12 3.18 -7.74
CA GLY A 106 7.03 3.74 -9.07
C GLY A 106 6.58 2.71 -10.11
N PRO A 107 6.30 3.17 -11.35
CA PRO A 107 5.72 2.30 -12.39
C PRO A 107 6.63 1.14 -12.84
N ARG A 108 7.90 1.21 -12.54
CA ARG A 108 8.89 0.18 -12.88
C ARG A 108 9.25 -0.73 -11.70
N GLY A 109 8.61 -0.57 -10.54
CA GLY A 109 8.84 -1.37 -9.34
C GLY A 109 9.96 -0.85 -8.43
N ALA A 110 10.59 0.30 -8.71
CA ALA A 110 11.44 0.96 -7.73
C ALA A 110 10.60 1.52 -6.58
N MET A 111 11.05 1.37 -5.34
CA MET A 111 10.43 2.01 -4.19
C MET A 111 11.02 3.41 -4.01
N TYR A 112 10.17 4.39 -3.80
CA TYR A 112 10.56 5.76 -3.47
C TYR A 112 10.16 6.07 -2.04
N VAL A 113 11.10 6.57 -1.25
CA VAL A 113 10.90 6.93 0.16
C VAL A 113 11.11 8.42 0.30
N CYS A 114 10.06 9.14 0.73
CA CYS A 114 10.14 10.55 1.02
C CYS A 114 10.77 10.75 2.41
N ASP A 115 11.87 11.47 2.45
CA ASP A 115 12.61 11.81 3.66
C ASP A 115 12.47 13.31 3.93
N TRP A 116 11.75 13.65 4.97
CA TRP A 116 11.58 15.04 5.38
C TRP A 116 12.91 15.70 5.79
N TYR A 117 13.84 14.91 6.30
CA TYR A 117 15.16 15.36 6.72
C TYR A 117 15.13 16.56 7.66
N ASN A 118 14.78 16.32 8.91
CA ASN A 118 14.71 17.39 9.90
C ASN A 118 15.25 16.94 11.26
N PRO A 119 16.27 17.62 11.82
CA PRO A 119 16.80 17.29 13.15
C PRO A 119 15.82 17.56 14.28
N VAL A 120 14.82 18.41 14.05
CA VAL A 120 13.77 18.75 15.03
C VAL A 120 12.44 18.13 14.61
N LYS A 121 11.99 17.16 15.37
CA LYS A 121 10.74 16.41 15.14
C LYS A 121 9.67 16.83 16.12
N GLY A 122 8.43 16.90 15.66
CA GLY A 122 7.28 17.10 16.54
C GLY A 122 6.09 17.73 15.85
N HIS A 123 5.01 17.81 16.58
CA HIS A 123 3.77 18.49 16.19
C HIS A 123 3.90 20.01 16.29
N ALA A 124 2.82 20.74 15.97
CA ALA A 124 2.78 22.19 15.99
C ALA A 124 3.09 22.82 17.36
N GLN A 125 2.90 22.08 18.46
CA GLN A 125 3.28 22.51 19.79
C GLN A 125 4.79 22.65 20.01
N TYR A 126 5.60 21.99 19.17
CA TYR A 126 7.04 22.24 19.17
C TYR A 126 7.34 23.47 18.34
N SER A 127 8.25 24.30 18.84
CA SER A 127 8.55 25.58 18.23
C SER A 127 8.84 25.48 16.72
N LEU A 128 8.00 26.08 15.92
CA LEU A 128 8.24 26.25 14.49
C LEU A 128 9.43 27.18 14.20
N ARG A 129 9.86 27.96 15.22
CA ARG A 129 10.99 28.91 15.13
C ARG A 129 12.30 28.31 15.64
N ASP A 130 12.32 27.04 16.05
CA ASP A 130 13.55 26.39 16.51
C ASP A 130 14.64 26.52 15.43
N PRO A 131 15.80 27.15 15.77
CA PRO A 131 16.87 27.41 14.80
C PRO A 131 17.53 26.13 14.27
N ARG A 132 17.36 25.00 14.96
CA ARG A 132 17.87 23.69 14.53
C ARG A 132 17.02 23.08 13.41
N ARG A 133 15.84 23.61 13.12
CA ARG A 133 15.01 23.10 12.03
C ARG A 133 15.66 23.36 10.70
N ASP A 134 15.81 22.30 9.92
CA ASP A 134 16.13 22.42 8.51
C ASP A 134 14.85 22.79 7.74
N ARG A 135 14.87 23.92 7.03
CA ARG A 135 13.74 24.44 6.26
C ARG A 135 13.96 24.40 4.76
N LYS A 136 15.09 23.88 4.33
CA LYS A 136 15.52 23.91 2.93
C LYS A 136 15.82 22.53 2.35
N SER A 137 16.06 21.54 3.20
CA SER A 137 16.40 20.19 2.77
C SER A 137 15.17 19.28 2.77
N GLY A 138 15.20 18.31 1.90
CA GLY A 138 14.31 17.18 1.77
C GLY A 138 14.95 16.21 0.82
N ARG A 139 14.57 14.93 0.86
CA ARG A 139 15.15 13.89 0.00
C ARG A 139 14.07 12.94 -0.47
N ILE A 140 14.30 12.40 -1.65
CA ILE A 140 13.56 11.25 -2.14
C ILE A 140 14.59 10.15 -2.43
N TRP A 141 14.54 9.09 -1.65
CA TRP A 141 15.39 7.93 -1.86
C TRP A 141 14.73 6.99 -2.86
N ARG A 142 15.50 6.53 -3.82
CA ARG A 142 15.08 5.49 -4.76
C ARG A 142 15.76 4.18 -4.39
N ILE A 143 14.95 3.20 -4.02
CA ILE A 143 15.40 1.88 -3.59
C ILE A 143 15.06 0.88 -4.70
N VAL A 144 16.03 0.07 -5.07
CA VAL A 144 15.87 -0.99 -6.08
C VAL A 144 16.54 -2.26 -5.57
N PRO A 145 16.02 -3.44 -5.89
CA PRO A 145 16.73 -4.69 -5.65
C PRO A 145 18.04 -4.70 -6.44
N LYS A 146 19.12 -5.19 -5.82
CA LYS A 146 20.48 -5.08 -6.37
C LYS A 146 20.64 -5.76 -7.73
N ASP A 147 20.13 -6.97 -7.86
CA ASP A 147 20.40 -7.85 -9.00
C ASP A 147 19.16 -8.14 -9.84
N ALA A 148 18.11 -7.32 -9.71
CA ALA A 148 16.88 -7.48 -10.47
C ALA A 148 16.62 -6.28 -11.39
N PRO A 149 16.34 -6.51 -12.68
CA PRO A 149 15.97 -5.44 -13.58
C PRO A 149 14.60 -4.85 -13.18
N LEU A 150 14.49 -3.55 -13.31
CA LEU A 150 13.19 -2.89 -13.18
C LEU A 150 12.29 -3.31 -14.35
N GLN A 151 11.01 -3.49 -14.06
CA GLN A 151 10.02 -3.87 -15.06
C GLN A 151 9.73 -2.71 -16.03
N ASP A 152 9.39 -3.03 -17.26
CA ASP A 152 8.80 -2.04 -18.16
C ASP A 152 7.33 -1.82 -17.78
N PRO A 153 6.91 -0.56 -17.60
CA PRO A 153 5.54 -0.29 -17.21
C PRO A 153 4.58 -0.60 -18.36
N PRO A 154 3.40 -1.14 -18.09
CA PRO A 154 2.42 -1.37 -19.12
C PRO A 154 1.90 -0.02 -19.66
N LYS A 155 1.48 -0.04 -20.92
CA LYS A 155 0.74 1.10 -21.48
C LYS A 155 -0.62 1.20 -20.79
N ILE A 156 -0.95 2.36 -20.26
CA ILE A 156 -2.23 2.66 -19.61
C ILE A 156 -3.01 3.65 -20.47
N ALA A 157 -2.55 4.90 -20.57
CA ALA A 157 -3.22 5.92 -21.34
C ALA A 157 -3.31 5.52 -22.83
N GLY A 158 -4.53 5.53 -23.38
CA GLY A 158 -4.79 5.15 -24.75
C GLY A 158 -4.59 3.66 -25.07
N ALA A 159 -4.50 2.78 -24.07
CA ALA A 159 -4.56 1.33 -24.29
C ALA A 159 -5.99 0.88 -24.66
N SER A 160 -6.14 -0.24 -25.35
CA SER A 160 -7.46 -0.83 -25.60
C SER A 160 -8.12 -1.29 -24.30
N ILE A 161 -9.47 -1.32 -24.28
CA ILE A 161 -10.24 -1.82 -23.13
C ILE A 161 -9.79 -3.25 -22.78
N ALA A 162 -9.67 -4.12 -23.77
CA ALA A 162 -9.19 -5.50 -23.57
C ALA A 162 -7.80 -5.56 -22.91
N SER A 163 -6.87 -4.70 -23.32
CA SER A 163 -5.55 -4.62 -22.70
C SER A 163 -5.61 -4.16 -21.26
N LEU A 164 -6.44 -3.16 -20.96
CA LEU A 164 -6.65 -2.66 -19.60
C LEU A 164 -7.29 -3.72 -18.69
N LEU A 165 -8.30 -4.45 -19.19
CA LEU A 165 -8.92 -5.56 -18.46
C LEU A 165 -7.91 -6.68 -18.17
N ASN A 166 -7.00 -6.99 -19.09
CA ASN A 166 -5.95 -7.98 -18.85
C ASN A 166 -4.94 -7.53 -17.78
N LEU A 167 -4.75 -6.22 -17.57
CA LEU A 167 -3.94 -5.72 -16.48
C LEU A 167 -4.55 -6.00 -15.10
N LEU A 168 -5.87 -6.24 -15.01
CA LEU A 168 -6.52 -6.64 -13.75
C LEU A 168 -6.04 -8.00 -13.24
N LYS A 169 -5.47 -8.84 -14.11
CA LYS A 169 -4.85 -10.12 -13.72
C LYS A 169 -3.43 -9.98 -13.17
N ARG A 170 -2.83 -8.78 -13.28
CA ARG A 170 -1.47 -8.54 -12.79
C ARG A 170 -1.42 -8.56 -11.25
N ARG A 171 -0.27 -8.99 -10.70
CA ARG A 171 -0.07 -9.00 -9.25
C ARG A 171 0.11 -7.58 -8.70
N GLU A 172 0.71 -6.71 -9.50
CA GLU A 172 1.03 -5.34 -9.12
C GLU A 172 -0.26 -4.51 -8.95
N TYR A 173 -0.58 -4.15 -7.72
CA TYR A 173 -1.76 -3.35 -7.37
C TYR A 173 -1.84 -2.05 -8.17
N ARG A 174 -0.69 -1.38 -8.37
CA ARG A 174 -0.62 -0.13 -9.13
C ARG A 174 -1.10 -0.26 -10.56
N TYR A 175 -0.77 -1.35 -11.24
CA TYR A 175 -1.22 -1.60 -12.61
C TYR A 175 -2.72 -1.81 -12.66
N ARG A 176 -3.27 -2.60 -11.73
CA ARG A 176 -4.72 -2.80 -11.61
C ARG A 176 -5.45 -1.50 -11.28
N TYR A 177 -4.91 -0.71 -10.36
CA TYR A 177 -5.48 0.57 -9.97
C TYR A 177 -5.53 1.55 -11.15
N TRP A 178 -4.44 1.72 -11.90
CA TRP A 178 -4.39 2.63 -13.03
C TRP A 178 -5.25 2.13 -14.21
N ALA A 179 -5.28 0.83 -14.45
CA ALA A 179 -6.18 0.25 -15.45
C ALA A 179 -7.65 0.55 -15.13
N LYS A 180 -8.07 0.37 -13.87
CA LYS A 180 -9.44 0.70 -13.44
C LYS A 180 -9.75 2.20 -13.56
N ARG A 181 -8.80 3.07 -13.28
CA ARG A 181 -8.98 4.52 -13.48
C ARG A 181 -9.18 4.86 -14.95
N GLU A 182 -8.34 4.34 -15.83
CA GLU A 182 -8.44 4.56 -17.25
C GLU A 182 -9.76 4.00 -17.82
N LEU A 183 -10.18 2.81 -17.38
CA LEU A 183 -11.48 2.22 -17.76
C LEU A 183 -12.66 3.10 -17.33
N ARG A 184 -12.62 3.68 -16.16
CA ARG A 184 -13.66 4.58 -15.65
C ARG A 184 -13.83 5.83 -16.51
N ASP A 185 -12.75 6.31 -17.11
CA ASP A 185 -12.75 7.52 -17.93
C ASP A 185 -13.09 7.23 -19.41
N ARG A 186 -13.45 5.96 -19.77
CA ARG A 186 -13.88 5.52 -21.10
C ARG A 186 -15.38 5.52 -21.25
N ASN A 187 -15.87 5.20 -22.46
CA ASN A 187 -17.29 4.96 -22.69
C ASN A 187 -17.76 3.74 -21.86
N HIS A 188 -18.66 3.96 -20.90
CA HIS A 188 -19.06 2.94 -19.94
C HIS A 188 -19.78 1.75 -20.59
N GLU A 189 -20.56 1.98 -21.66
CA GLU A 189 -21.25 0.89 -22.37
C GLU A 189 -20.27 -0.02 -23.11
N GLU A 190 -19.21 0.55 -23.68
CA GLU A 190 -18.17 -0.23 -24.31
C GLU A 190 -17.38 -1.03 -23.27
N VAL A 191 -16.99 -0.39 -22.17
CA VAL A 191 -16.29 -1.06 -21.07
C VAL A 191 -17.14 -2.17 -20.49
N ARG A 192 -18.45 -1.96 -20.30
CA ARG A 192 -19.36 -2.99 -19.77
C ARG A 192 -19.40 -4.22 -20.68
N ARG A 193 -19.56 -4.05 -21.99
CA ARG A 193 -19.61 -5.18 -22.94
C ARG A 193 -18.31 -5.99 -22.93
N GLU A 194 -17.15 -5.32 -22.96
CA GLU A 194 -15.86 -5.98 -22.91
C GLU A 194 -15.61 -6.65 -21.55
N LEU A 195 -16.06 -6.02 -20.46
CA LEU A 195 -15.94 -6.56 -19.11
C LEU A 195 -16.84 -7.78 -18.91
N ASP A 196 -18.06 -7.78 -19.46
CA ASP A 196 -18.97 -8.96 -19.47
C ASP A 196 -18.28 -10.15 -20.15
N THR A 197 -17.70 -9.91 -21.32
CA THR A 197 -16.95 -10.93 -22.06
C THR A 197 -15.72 -11.40 -21.30
N TRP A 198 -14.93 -10.47 -20.75
CA TRP A 198 -13.73 -10.80 -19.99
C TRP A 198 -14.06 -11.64 -18.75
N THR A 199 -15.13 -11.27 -18.04
CA THR A 199 -15.57 -11.97 -16.82
C THR A 199 -16.06 -13.39 -17.13
N ALA A 200 -16.82 -13.56 -18.21
CA ALA A 200 -17.31 -14.87 -18.66
C ALA A 200 -16.16 -15.83 -19.07
N ASN A 201 -15.04 -15.27 -19.51
CA ASN A 201 -13.86 -16.02 -19.92
C ASN A 201 -12.80 -16.18 -18.83
N LEU A 202 -13.11 -15.88 -17.57
CA LEU A 202 -12.20 -16.14 -16.46
C LEU A 202 -12.05 -17.65 -16.24
N ASP A 203 -10.81 -18.11 -16.13
CA ASP A 203 -10.51 -19.50 -15.84
C ASP A 203 -10.81 -19.83 -14.37
N SER A 204 -11.81 -20.67 -14.13
CA SER A 204 -12.18 -21.14 -12.80
C SER A 204 -11.13 -22.02 -12.13
N GLY A 205 -10.18 -22.57 -12.89
CA GLY A 205 -9.04 -23.33 -12.40
C GLY A 205 -7.87 -22.46 -11.94
N ASP A 206 -7.88 -21.16 -12.26
CA ASP A 206 -6.85 -20.24 -11.80
C ASP A 206 -6.93 -20.04 -10.28
N LYS A 207 -5.81 -20.22 -9.58
CA LYS A 207 -5.71 -20.00 -8.13
C LYS A 207 -6.16 -18.59 -7.71
N ARG A 208 -6.10 -17.63 -8.62
CA ARG A 208 -6.52 -16.24 -8.42
C ARG A 208 -7.91 -15.93 -8.96
N PHE A 209 -8.68 -16.94 -9.37
CA PHE A 209 -10.01 -16.75 -9.96
C PHE A 209 -10.91 -15.80 -9.13
N ARG A 210 -11.03 -16.05 -7.82
CA ARG A 210 -11.81 -15.19 -6.91
C ARG A 210 -11.30 -13.75 -6.86
N HIS A 211 -9.99 -13.59 -6.91
CA HIS A 211 -9.40 -12.25 -6.97
C HIS A 211 -9.75 -11.54 -8.28
N HIS A 212 -9.71 -12.27 -9.42
CA HIS A 212 -10.10 -11.70 -10.72
C HIS A 212 -11.60 -11.32 -10.75
N GLN A 213 -12.47 -12.12 -10.15
CA GLN A 213 -13.89 -11.76 -9.98
C GLN A 213 -14.05 -10.48 -9.14
N LEU A 214 -13.29 -10.34 -8.06
CA LEU A 214 -13.31 -9.14 -7.21
C LEU A 214 -12.83 -7.90 -8.00
N GLU A 215 -11.79 -8.01 -8.80
CA GLU A 215 -11.32 -6.92 -9.66
C GLU A 215 -12.38 -6.53 -10.70
N ALA A 216 -13.13 -7.51 -11.25
CA ALA A 216 -14.28 -7.24 -12.11
C ALA A 216 -15.37 -6.45 -11.37
N LEU A 217 -15.75 -6.88 -10.17
CA LEU A 217 -16.75 -6.17 -9.35
C LEU A 217 -16.37 -4.71 -9.10
N TRP A 218 -15.10 -4.45 -8.75
CA TRP A 218 -14.61 -3.10 -8.58
C TRP A 218 -14.62 -2.28 -9.88
N THR A 219 -14.42 -2.94 -11.03
CA THR A 219 -14.47 -2.28 -12.33
C THR A 219 -15.90 -1.93 -12.70
N TYR A 220 -16.87 -2.86 -12.53
CA TYR A 220 -18.31 -2.58 -12.71
C TYR A 220 -18.75 -1.40 -11.85
N ARG A 221 -18.40 -1.40 -10.57
CA ARG A 221 -18.68 -0.28 -9.68
C ARG A 221 -18.08 1.03 -10.19
N GLY A 222 -16.86 0.98 -10.73
CA GLY A 222 -16.16 2.15 -11.24
C GLY A 222 -16.83 2.82 -12.45
N ILE A 223 -17.64 2.08 -13.20
CA ILE A 223 -18.42 2.54 -14.36
C ILE A 223 -19.92 2.63 -14.06
N ASP A 224 -20.31 2.68 -12.80
CA ASP A 224 -21.69 2.74 -12.33
C ASP A 224 -22.61 1.65 -12.92
N SER A 225 -22.07 0.45 -13.12
CA SER A 225 -22.79 -0.72 -13.62
C SER A 225 -22.87 -1.80 -12.55
N ALA A 226 -23.98 -2.52 -12.49
CA ALA A 226 -24.15 -3.64 -11.58
C ALA A 226 -24.03 -4.98 -12.32
N ASN A 227 -23.37 -5.95 -11.68
CA ASN A 227 -23.37 -7.34 -12.12
C ASN A 227 -23.76 -8.26 -10.95
N PRO A 228 -25.10 -8.48 -10.74
CA PRO A 228 -25.58 -9.31 -9.63
C PRO A 228 -25.13 -10.78 -9.71
N GLY A 229 -24.75 -11.25 -10.89
CA GLY A 229 -24.25 -12.62 -11.10
C GLY A 229 -22.91 -12.87 -10.43
N LEU A 230 -22.09 -11.85 -10.27
CA LEU A 230 -20.79 -11.94 -9.57
C LEU A 230 -20.90 -11.87 -8.03
N LEU A 231 -22.08 -11.54 -7.51
CA LEU A 231 -22.30 -11.42 -6.05
C LEU A 231 -22.78 -12.74 -5.43
N LYS A 232 -23.02 -13.76 -6.23
CA LYS A 232 -23.43 -15.11 -5.82
C LYS A 232 -22.20 -16.04 -5.75
#